data_2b635e9fcca49167ca737d91953f20c6
#
_entry.id   2b635e9fcca49167ca737d91953f20c6
#
_cell.length_a   1.000
_cell.length_b   1.000
_cell.length_c   1.000
_cell.angle_alpha   90.00
_cell.angle_beta   90.00
_cell.angle_gamma   90.00
#
_symmetry.space_group_name_H-M   'P 1'
#
loop_
_entity.id
_entity.type
_entity.pdbx_description
1 polymer ?
#
loop_
_entity_poly.entity_id
_entity_poly.type
_entity_poly.pdbx_seq_one_letter_code
_entity_poly.pdbx_strand_id
1 'polypeptide(L)'
;LPYFAFIMYAINRGTGFTRALFMNCDHSLLTYSFYKKPDMVLKLFRIRLREIMKINLPPALVIGAGLGVLLYASGGTDNPLNYVVLFVSILCMSMFFSVHYLTVYYLLQPYSVDAQVKSGTYQLVMSVTYFVCFYLMRVRMPTLVFGVMCIAFCVLYFIAACILIYRFAPKTFRLRG
;
A
#
# COMPACT_ATOMS: atom_id res chain seq x y z
N LEU A 1 -3.81 18.57 -8.13
CA LEU A 1 -3.80 17.09 -8.23
C LEU A 1 -2.75 16.37 -7.37
N PRO A 2 -1.63 16.97 -6.93
CA PRO A 2 -0.62 16.26 -6.13
C PRO A 2 -1.11 15.82 -4.73
N TYR A 3 -2.15 16.44 -4.20
CA TYR A 3 -2.68 16.15 -2.85
C TYR A 3 -3.28 14.75 -2.71
N PHE A 4 -3.72 14.12 -3.79
CA PHE A 4 -4.39 12.83 -3.68
C PHE A 4 -3.46 11.70 -3.20
N ALA A 5 -2.16 11.76 -3.49
CA ALA A 5 -1.20 10.78 -2.98
C ALA A 5 -1.16 10.80 -1.45
N PHE A 6 -1.14 11.99 -0.85
CA PHE A 6 -1.18 12.14 0.60
C PHE A 6 -2.54 11.75 1.19
N ILE A 7 -3.64 12.09 0.52
CA ILE A 7 -4.99 11.68 0.92
C ILE A 7 -5.08 10.15 0.93
N MET A 8 -4.61 9.49 -0.13
CA MET A 8 -4.62 8.03 -0.21
C MET A 8 -3.73 7.36 0.83
N TYR A 9 -2.58 7.97 1.16
CA TYR A 9 -1.75 7.55 2.29
C TYR A 9 -2.50 7.64 3.62
N ALA A 10 -3.16 8.77 3.90
CA ALA A 10 -3.85 9.04 5.16
C ALA A 10 -5.06 8.12 5.38
N ILE A 11 -5.76 7.74 4.31
CA ILE A 11 -6.97 6.91 4.38
C ILE A 11 -6.66 5.42 4.36
N ASN A 12 -5.48 5.02 3.88
CA ASN A 12 -5.13 3.62 3.77
C ASN A 12 -5.12 2.92 5.15
N ARG A 13 -5.82 1.80 5.24
CA ARG A 13 -5.95 1.01 6.48
C ARG A 13 -4.87 -0.07 6.64
N GLY A 14 -3.76 0.04 5.92
CA GLY A 14 -2.70 -0.97 5.89
C GLY A 14 -2.12 -1.31 7.26
N THR A 15 -1.84 -0.32 8.09
CA THR A 15 -1.30 -0.54 9.44
C THR A 15 -2.30 -1.25 10.36
N GLY A 16 -3.57 -0.84 10.34
CA GLY A 16 -4.63 -1.50 11.10
C GLY A 16 -4.85 -2.95 10.63
N PHE A 17 -4.85 -3.15 9.32
CA PHE A 17 -5.00 -4.47 8.72
C PHE A 17 -3.85 -5.42 9.09
N THR A 18 -2.60 -4.99 8.96
CA THR A 18 -1.43 -5.82 9.29
C THR A 18 -1.36 -6.13 10.79
N ARG A 19 -1.78 -5.20 11.65
CA ARG A 19 -1.88 -5.45 13.09
C ARG A 19 -2.96 -6.50 13.39
N ALA A 20 -4.14 -6.38 12.78
CA ALA A 20 -5.22 -7.35 12.93
C ALA A 20 -4.82 -8.74 12.40
N LEU A 21 -4.11 -8.81 11.28
CA LEU A 21 -3.54 -10.06 10.77
C LEU A 21 -2.60 -10.71 11.77
N PHE A 22 -1.70 -9.93 12.36
CA PHE A 22 -0.76 -10.43 13.34
C PHE A 22 -1.48 -11.01 14.55
N MET A 23 -2.42 -10.27 15.13
CA MET A 23 -3.15 -10.68 16.34
C MET A 23 -4.02 -11.92 16.12
N ASN A 24 -4.72 -12.00 14.99
CA ASN A 24 -5.74 -13.03 14.76
C ASN A 24 -5.23 -14.27 14.01
N CYS A 25 -4.15 -14.14 13.25
CA CYS A 25 -3.69 -15.21 12.36
C CYS A 25 -2.20 -15.51 12.50
N ASP A 26 -1.35 -14.49 12.44
CA ASP A 26 0.07 -14.70 12.24
C ASP A 26 0.82 -15.03 13.52
N HIS A 27 0.35 -14.60 14.66
CA HIS A 27 0.95 -14.96 15.93
C HIS A 27 1.01 -16.50 16.10
N SER A 28 -0.09 -17.18 15.81
CA SER A 28 -0.12 -18.66 15.86
C SER A 28 0.57 -19.29 14.65
N LEU A 29 0.41 -18.75 13.44
CA LEU A 29 1.04 -19.27 12.23
C LEU A 29 2.57 -19.29 12.35
N LEU A 30 3.16 -18.24 12.92
CA LEU A 30 4.62 -18.09 13.02
C LEU A 30 5.28 -19.05 14.02
N THR A 31 4.49 -19.77 14.83
CA THR A 31 5.01 -20.85 15.68
C THR A 31 5.32 -22.14 14.91
N TYR A 32 4.73 -22.30 13.71
CA TYR A 32 4.94 -23.49 12.88
C TYR A 32 6.07 -23.25 11.86
N SER A 33 6.68 -24.34 11.36
CA SER A 33 7.79 -24.26 10.41
C SER A 33 7.37 -24.31 8.93
N PHE A 34 6.17 -24.80 8.62
CA PHE A 34 5.74 -25.04 7.24
C PHE A 34 5.58 -23.75 6.40
N TYR A 35 5.28 -22.61 7.03
CA TYR A 35 5.15 -21.33 6.32
C TYR A 35 6.47 -20.80 5.75
N LYS A 36 7.62 -21.30 6.21
CA LYS A 36 8.96 -20.83 5.80
C LYS A 36 9.32 -21.16 4.34
N LYS A 37 8.50 -21.94 3.66
CA LYS A 37 8.68 -22.20 2.23
C LYS A 37 8.32 -20.96 1.41
N PRO A 38 9.20 -20.50 0.48
CA PRO A 38 8.98 -19.27 -0.29
C PRO A 38 7.64 -19.22 -1.01
N ASP A 39 7.23 -20.34 -1.62
CA ASP A 39 5.96 -20.44 -2.34
C ASP A 39 4.74 -20.26 -1.42
N MET A 40 4.82 -20.80 -0.19
CA MET A 40 3.76 -20.65 0.80
C MET A 40 3.66 -19.19 1.27
N VAL A 41 4.79 -18.54 1.55
CA VAL A 41 4.81 -17.13 1.95
C VAL A 41 4.23 -16.26 0.83
N LEU A 42 4.61 -16.50 -0.43
CA LEU A 42 4.08 -15.75 -1.56
C LEU A 42 2.58 -16.00 -1.78
N LYS A 43 2.12 -17.24 -1.60
CA LYS A 43 0.69 -17.58 -1.67
C LYS A 43 -0.10 -16.85 -0.58
N LEU A 44 0.38 -16.87 0.67
CA LEU A 44 -0.23 -16.13 1.78
C LEU A 44 -0.25 -14.63 1.51
N PHE A 45 0.84 -14.07 1.00
CA PHE A 45 0.90 -12.67 0.62
C PHE A 45 -0.17 -12.30 -0.41
N ARG A 46 -0.34 -13.11 -1.47
CA ARG A 46 -1.35 -12.86 -2.51
C ARG A 46 -2.79 -12.92 -1.98
N ILE A 47 -3.08 -13.88 -1.10
CA ILE A 47 -4.40 -13.99 -0.46
C ILE A 47 -4.69 -12.74 0.37
N ARG A 48 -3.75 -12.34 1.22
CA ARG A 48 -3.88 -11.19 2.11
C ARG A 48 -3.91 -9.87 1.37
N LEU A 49 -3.15 -9.77 0.26
CA LEU A 49 -3.20 -8.61 -0.62
C LEU A 49 -4.60 -8.42 -1.20
N ARG A 50 -5.24 -9.51 -1.62
CA ARG A 50 -6.62 -9.44 -2.10
C ARG A 50 -7.58 -8.92 -1.03
N GLU A 51 -7.43 -9.35 0.21
CA GLU A 51 -8.31 -8.91 1.29
C GLU A 51 -8.08 -7.44 1.68
N ILE A 52 -6.84 -6.99 1.80
CA ILE A 52 -6.56 -5.57 2.08
C ILE A 52 -7.02 -4.66 0.93
N MET A 53 -6.91 -5.12 -0.32
CA MET A 53 -7.42 -4.38 -1.49
C MET A 53 -8.94 -4.23 -1.43
N LYS A 54 -9.69 -5.26 -1.03
CA LYS A 54 -11.15 -5.19 -0.84
C LYS A 54 -11.55 -4.14 0.19
N ILE A 55 -10.76 -3.98 1.26
CA ILE A 55 -11.02 -3.00 2.33
C ILE A 55 -10.70 -1.58 1.87
N ASN A 56 -9.65 -1.40 1.07
CA ASN A 56 -9.21 -0.08 0.63
C ASN A 56 -9.91 0.40 -0.66
N LEU A 57 -10.55 -0.50 -1.41
CA LEU A 57 -11.24 -0.17 -2.66
C LEU A 57 -12.45 0.77 -2.46
N PRO A 58 -13.39 0.53 -1.52
CA PRO A 58 -14.55 1.41 -1.34
C PRO A 58 -14.16 2.87 -1.07
N PRO A 59 -13.28 3.19 -0.10
CA PRO A 59 -12.86 4.58 0.11
C PRO A 59 -12.14 5.17 -1.12
N ALA A 60 -11.36 4.37 -1.86
CA ALA A 60 -10.70 4.83 -3.08
C ALA A 60 -11.70 5.19 -4.18
N LEU A 61 -12.78 4.41 -4.34
CA LEU A 61 -13.84 4.70 -5.29
C LEU A 61 -14.59 6.00 -4.93
N VAL A 62 -14.92 6.17 -3.66
CA VAL A 62 -15.60 7.39 -3.17
C VAL A 62 -14.75 8.63 -3.41
N ILE A 63 -13.46 8.56 -3.10
CA ILE A 63 -12.54 9.69 -3.31
C ILE A 63 -12.34 9.94 -4.80
N GLY A 64 -12.16 8.90 -5.60
CA GLY A 64 -11.99 9.01 -7.04
C GLY A 64 -13.19 9.69 -7.71
N ALA A 65 -14.41 9.26 -7.35
CA ALA A 65 -15.63 9.89 -7.82
C ALA A 65 -15.78 11.33 -7.30
N GLY A 66 -15.54 11.56 -6.00
CA GLY A 66 -15.63 12.88 -5.38
C GLY A 66 -14.67 13.89 -5.99
N LEU A 67 -13.42 13.51 -6.23
CA LEU A 67 -12.45 14.39 -6.90
C LEU A 67 -12.78 14.62 -8.37
N GLY A 68 -13.37 13.64 -9.06
CA GLY A 68 -13.89 13.82 -10.42
C GLY A 68 -15.02 14.87 -10.46
N VAL A 69 -15.99 14.76 -9.55
CA VAL A 69 -17.08 15.75 -9.41
C VAL A 69 -16.53 17.12 -9.03
N LEU A 70 -15.57 17.19 -8.12
CA LEU A 70 -14.96 18.46 -7.69
C LEU A 70 -14.19 19.12 -8.84
N LEU A 71 -13.48 18.34 -9.65
CA LEU A 71 -12.81 18.82 -10.84
C LEU A 71 -13.83 19.38 -11.85
N TYR A 72 -14.96 18.72 -12.04
CA TYR A 72 -16.03 19.20 -12.91
C TYR A 72 -16.64 20.50 -12.41
N ALA A 73 -16.98 20.58 -11.11
CA ALA A 73 -17.58 21.74 -10.48
C ALA A 73 -16.65 22.96 -10.42
N SER A 74 -15.33 22.77 -10.44
CA SER A 74 -14.32 23.84 -10.42
C SER A 74 -13.96 24.39 -11.81
N GLY A 75 -14.77 24.14 -12.82
CA GLY A 75 -14.56 24.63 -14.19
C GLY A 75 -14.14 23.55 -15.18
N GLY A 76 -13.91 22.33 -14.69
CA GLY A 76 -13.62 21.17 -15.55
C GLY A 76 -12.26 21.20 -16.22
N THR A 77 -12.12 20.36 -17.23
CA THR A 77 -10.96 20.28 -18.11
C THR A 77 -11.46 20.00 -19.54
N ASP A 78 -10.84 20.64 -20.52
CA ASP A 78 -11.21 20.49 -21.94
C ASP A 78 -10.99 19.04 -22.46
N ASN A 79 -10.15 18.28 -21.78
CA ASN A 79 -9.85 16.89 -22.16
C ASN A 79 -10.52 15.90 -21.19
N PRO A 80 -11.56 15.16 -21.63
CA PRO A 80 -12.25 14.18 -20.80
C PRO A 80 -11.34 13.04 -20.32
N LEU A 81 -10.22 12.78 -21.01
CA LEU A 81 -9.22 11.80 -20.61
C LEU A 81 -8.64 12.11 -19.20
N ASN A 82 -8.56 13.38 -18.83
CA ASN A 82 -8.04 13.78 -17.53
C ASN A 82 -8.88 13.23 -16.36
N TYR A 83 -10.19 13.09 -16.51
CA TYR A 83 -11.06 12.49 -15.48
C TYR A 83 -10.77 10.99 -15.30
N VAL A 84 -10.60 10.29 -16.42
CA VAL A 84 -10.29 8.86 -16.41
C VAL A 84 -8.90 8.63 -15.78
N VAL A 85 -7.92 9.41 -16.20
CA VAL A 85 -6.55 9.32 -15.67
C VAL A 85 -6.51 9.63 -14.18
N LEU A 86 -7.24 10.66 -13.72
CA LEU A 86 -7.36 10.99 -12.30
C LEU A 86 -7.94 9.81 -11.51
N PHE A 87 -9.07 9.26 -11.97
CA PHE A 87 -9.73 8.15 -11.30
C PHE A 87 -8.84 6.91 -11.22
N VAL A 88 -8.24 6.51 -12.35
CA VAL A 88 -7.31 5.37 -12.41
C VAL A 88 -6.09 5.59 -11.53
N SER A 89 -5.53 6.80 -11.49
CA SER A 89 -4.39 7.12 -10.63
C SER A 89 -4.71 6.95 -9.15
N ILE A 90 -5.91 7.32 -8.70
CA ILE A 90 -6.36 7.13 -7.33
C ILE A 90 -6.47 5.64 -6.98
N LEU A 91 -7.03 4.84 -7.88
CA LEU A 91 -7.09 3.39 -7.69
C LEU A 91 -5.70 2.77 -7.65
N CYS A 92 -4.79 3.16 -8.54
CA CYS A 92 -3.40 2.70 -8.53
C CYS A 92 -2.68 3.07 -7.24
N MET A 93 -2.87 4.27 -6.71
CA MET A 93 -2.27 4.67 -5.42
C MET A 93 -2.84 3.89 -4.24
N SER A 94 -4.14 3.58 -4.25
CA SER A 94 -4.75 2.69 -3.24
C SER A 94 -4.13 1.30 -3.27
N MET A 95 -3.95 0.74 -4.46
CA MET A 95 -3.27 -0.54 -4.66
C MET A 95 -1.82 -0.49 -4.20
N PHE A 96 -1.09 0.57 -4.58
CA PHE A 96 0.30 0.77 -4.15
C PHE A 96 0.44 0.73 -2.63
N PHE A 97 -0.35 1.50 -1.89
CA PHE A 97 -0.28 1.50 -0.44
C PHE A 97 -0.66 0.15 0.17
N SER A 98 -1.63 -0.56 -0.41
CA SER A 98 -1.99 -1.90 0.04
C SER A 98 -0.81 -2.88 -0.11
N VAL A 99 -0.12 -2.85 -1.26
CA VAL A 99 1.08 -3.64 -1.51
C VAL A 99 2.21 -3.20 -0.58
N HIS A 100 2.43 -1.88 -0.42
CA HIS A 100 3.51 -1.32 0.39
C HIS A 100 3.42 -1.75 1.85
N TYR A 101 2.29 -1.50 2.51
CA TYR A 101 2.11 -1.85 3.92
C TYR A 101 2.25 -3.36 4.16
N LEU A 102 1.69 -4.17 3.27
CA LEU A 102 1.78 -5.61 3.40
C LEU A 102 3.22 -6.10 3.16
N THR A 103 3.93 -5.53 2.19
CA THR A 103 5.34 -5.87 1.90
C THR A 103 6.24 -5.53 3.09
N VAL A 104 6.10 -4.32 3.63
CA VAL A 104 6.87 -3.89 4.80
C VAL A 104 6.58 -4.78 6.00
N TYR A 105 5.32 -5.18 6.20
CA TYR A 105 4.93 -6.12 7.25
C TYR A 105 5.64 -7.48 7.10
N TYR A 106 5.66 -8.06 5.89
CA TYR A 106 6.32 -9.35 5.64
C TYR A 106 7.85 -9.29 5.77
N LEU A 107 8.46 -8.19 5.31
CA LEU A 107 9.90 -8.04 5.32
C LEU A 107 10.46 -7.65 6.70
N LEU A 108 9.74 -6.84 7.46
CA LEU A 108 10.23 -6.31 8.73
C LEU A 108 9.56 -6.93 9.96
N GLN A 109 8.40 -7.54 9.80
CA GLN A 109 7.56 -8.09 10.88
C GLN A 109 7.69 -7.26 12.17
N PRO A 110 6.96 -6.13 12.28
CA PRO A 110 7.24 -5.12 13.29
C PRO A 110 6.68 -5.42 14.68
N TYR A 111 5.76 -6.41 14.79
CA TYR A 111 4.99 -6.65 16.00
C TYR A 111 5.67 -7.63 16.95
N SER A 112 5.68 -7.30 18.24
CA SER A 112 6.02 -8.22 19.32
C SER A 112 4.82 -9.11 19.70
N VAL A 113 5.02 -10.04 20.61
CA VAL A 113 3.96 -10.93 21.14
C VAL A 113 2.75 -10.11 21.66
N ASP A 114 2.98 -8.94 22.24
CA ASP A 114 1.93 -8.04 22.74
C ASP A 114 1.33 -7.15 21.64
N ALA A 115 1.57 -7.45 20.35
CA ALA A 115 1.15 -6.65 19.20
C ALA A 115 1.60 -5.17 19.25
N GLN A 116 2.69 -4.88 19.95
CA GLN A 116 3.33 -3.56 19.96
C GLN A 116 4.38 -3.47 18.86
N VAL A 117 4.52 -2.27 18.28
CA VAL A 117 5.57 -2.01 17.28
C VAL A 117 6.90 -1.79 18.00
N LYS A 118 7.76 -2.79 17.95
CA LYS A 118 9.12 -2.72 18.54
C LYS A 118 10.25 -2.56 17.51
N SER A 119 9.92 -2.44 16.21
CA SER A 119 10.92 -2.33 15.14
C SER A 119 11.19 -0.87 14.79
N GLY A 120 12.39 -0.36 15.13
CA GLY A 120 12.84 0.98 14.73
C GLY A 120 12.95 1.12 13.20
N THR A 121 13.40 0.07 12.51
CA THR A 121 13.47 0.04 11.04
C THR A 121 12.08 0.20 10.40
N TYR A 122 11.05 -0.43 10.98
CA TYR A 122 9.68 -0.25 10.52
C TYR A 122 9.22 1.20 10.69
N GLN A 123 9.46 1.81 11.86
CA GLN A 123 9.12 3.20 12.11
C GLN A 123 9.83 4.15 11.16
N LEU A 124 11.11 3.89 10.87
CA LEU A 124 11.88 4.65 9.87
C LEU A 124 11.24 4.59 8.48
N VAL A 125 10.92 3.38 8.00
CA VAL A 125 10.29 3.20 6.68
C VAL A 125 8.94 3.92 6.62
N MET A 126 8.12 3.84 7.68
CA MET A 126 6.84 4.55 7.73
C MET A 126 7.03 6.07 7.72
N SER A 127 8.01 6.58 8.45
CA SER A 127 8.35 8.02 8.44
C SER A 127 8.83 8.49 7.06
N VAL A 128 9.70 7.73 6.41
CA VAL A 128 10.16 8.04 5.05
C VAL A 128 8.97 8.04 4.08
N THR A 129 8.08 7.06 4.17
CA THR A 129 6.88 7.01 3.33
C THR A 129 6.00 8.24 3.53
N TYR A 130 5.79 8.67 4.79
CA TYR A 130 5.07 9.89 5.11
C TYR A 130 5.72 11.12 4.46
N PHE A 131 7.02 11.31 4.64
CA PHE A 131 7.74 12.47 4.09
C PHE A 131 7.74 12.48 2.57
N VAL A 132 7.88 11.33 1.91
CA VAL A 132 7.76 11.23 0.44
C VAL A 132 6.38 11.64 -0.03
N CYS A 133 5.31 11.14 0.60
CA CYS A 133 3.94 11.53 0.25
C CYS A 133 3.68 13.01 0.49
N PHE A 134 4.22 13.56 1.59
CA PHE A 134 4.14 14.99 1.90
C PHE A 134 4.89 15.84 0.86
N TYR A 135 6.08 15.41 0.46
CA TYR A 135 6.87 16.13 -0.56
C TYR A 135 6.19 16.10 -1.94
N LEU A 136 5.56 14.97 -2.30
CA LEU A 136 4.81 14.85 -3.55
C LEU A 136 3.67 15.86 -3.69
N MET A 137 3.14 16.40 -2.58
CA MET A 137 2.14 17.47 -2.63
C MET A 137 2.67 18.78 -3.26
N ARG A 138 3.98 18.98 -3.28
CA ARG A 138 4.62 20.18 -3.88
C ARG A 138 4.91 20.02 -5.36
N VAL A 139 4.88 18.79 -5.86
CA VAL A 139 5.23 18.49 -7.26
C VAL A 139 4.05 18.88 -8.17
N ARG A 140 4.30 19.78 -9.12
CA ARG A 140 3.31 20.20 -10.12
C ARG A 140 3.63 19.52 -11.44
N MET A 141 2.77 18.63 -11.88
CA MET A 141 2.89 17.92 -13.15
C MET A 141 1.56 17.93 -13.90
N PRO A 142 1.55 17.86 -15.25
CA PRO A 142 0.35 17.59 -16.03
C PRO A 142 -0.30 16.29 -15.56
N THR A 143 -1.62 16.24 -15.52
CA THR A 143 -2.41 15.10 -15.01
C THR A 143 -2.07 13.81 -15.72
N LEU A 144 -1.94 13.85 -17.04
CA LEU A 144 -1.65 12.68 -17.87
C LEU A 144 -0.26 12.10 -17.56
N VAL A 145 0.76 12.95 -17.48
CA VAL A 145 2.15 12.53 -17.17
C VAL A 145 2.19 11.88 -15.79
N PHE A 146 1.56 12.54 -14.81
CA PHE A 146 1.50 12.00 -13.45
C PHE A 146 0.77 10.65 -13.38
N GLY A 147 -0.35 10.50 -14.09
CA GLY A 147 -1.09 9.25 -14.14
C GLY A 147 -0.30 8.10 -14.72
N VAL A 148 0.38 8.31 -15.85
CA VAL A 148 1.24 7.30 -16.47
C VAL A 148 2.39 6.90 -15.53
N MET A 149 3.03 7.89 -14.89
CA MET A 149 4.07 7.61 -13.89
C MET A 149 3.55 6.81 -12.70
N CYS A 150 2.36 7.12 -12.18
CA CYS A 150 1.74 6.35 -11.09
C CYS A 150 1.50 4.90 -11.48
N ILE A 151 0.95 4.65 -12.66
CA ILE A 151 0.66 3.30 -13.15
C ILE A 151 1.96 2.51 -13.30
N ALA A 152 2.96 3.09 -13.99
CA ALA A 152 4.26 2.44 -14.20
C ALA A 152 4.94 2.12 -12.85
N PHE A 153 4.94 3.09 -11.93
CA PHE A 153 5.52 2.91 -10.61
C PHE A 153 4.81 1.81 -9.81
N CYS A 154 3.48 1.77 -9.83
CA CYS A 154 2.70 0.73 -9.13
C CYS A 154 3.01 -0.67 -9.66
N VAL A 155 3.11 -0.84 -10.99
CA VAL A 155 3.43 -2.14 -11.61
C VAL A 155 4.85 -2.57 -11.24
N LEU A 156 5.83 -1.68 -11.39
CA LEU A 156 7.23 -1.97 -11.04
C LEU A 156 7.39 -2.30 -9.56
N TYR A 157 6.72 -1.53 -8.69
CA TYR A 157 6.75 -1.76 -7.26
C TYR A 157 6.12 -3.12 -6.88
N PHE A 158 5.00 -3.49 -7.49
CA PHE A 158 4.35 -4.78 -7.25
C PHE A 158 5.27 -5.96 -7.64
N ILE A 159 5.94 -5.87 -8.79
CA ILE A 159 6.90 -6.89 -9.23
C ILE A 159 8.06 -6.98 -8.24
N ALA A 160 8.65 -5.84 -7.88
CA ALA A 160 9.72 -5.79 -6.89
C ALA A 160 9.29 -6.37 -5.54
N ALA A 161 8.10 -6.03 -5.06
CA ALA A 161 7.53 -6.55 -3.82
C ALA A 161 7.40 -8.09 -3.84
N CYS A 162 6.89 -8.66 -4.93
CA CYS A 162 6.79 -10.12 -5.08
C CYS A 162 8.17 -10.79 -5.03
N ILE A 163 9.17 -10.22 -5.70
CA ILE A 163 10.55 -10.75 -5.70
C ILE A 163 11.16 -10.66 -4.30
N LEU A 164 11.03 -9.52 -3.64
CA LEU A 164 11.57 -9.32 -2.29
C LEU A 164 10.92 -10.26 -1.27
N ILE A 165 9.61 -10.44 -1.34
CA ILE A 165 8.88 -11.34 -0.45
C ILE A 165 9.31 -12.78 -0.69
N TYR A 166 9.37 -13.22 -1.95
CA TYR A 166 9.81 -14.57 -2.28
C TYR A 166 11.22 -14.87 -1.74
N ARG A 167 12.14 -13.90 -1.87
CA ARG A 167 13.56 -14.09 -1.53
C ARG A 167 13.85 -13.90 -0.04
N PHE A 168 13.25 -12.94 0.61
CA PHE A 168 13.62 -12.50 1.97
C PHE A 168 12.60 -12.86 3.04
N ALA A 169 11.30 -12.81 2.76
CA ALA A 169 10.28 -13.03 3.77
C ALA A 169 10.36 -14.39 4.48
N PRO A 170 10.77 -15.51 3.85
CA PRO A 170 10.96 -16.78 4.56
C PRO A 170 11.97 -16.69 5.72
N LYS A 171 12.91 -15.73 5.65
CA LYS A 171 13.94 -15.52 6.68
C LYS A 171 13.57 -14.44 7.69
N THR A 172 12.83 -13.43 7.26
CA THR A 172 12.54 -12.22 8.07
C THR A 172 11.17 -12.26 8.74
N PHE A 173 10.21 -12.94 8.15
CA PHE A 173 8.86 -13.09 8.68
C PHE A 173 8.83 -14.16 9.77
N ARG A 174 9.18 -13.77 11.01
CA ARG A 174 9.26 -14.63 12.18
C ARG A 174 8.85 -13.87 13.45
N LEU A 175 8.44 -14.62 14.48
CA LEU A 175 8.16 -14.02 15.79
C LEU A 175 9.41 -13.30 16.32
N ARG A 176 9.20 -12.13 16.87
CA ARG A 176 10.21 -11.39 17.63
C ARG A 176 9.91 -11.60 19.11
N GLY A 177 10.89 -12.17 19.80
CA GLY A 177 10.89 -12.23 21.27
C GLY A 177 11.12 -10.88 21.91
#